data_b5133b9d74ee4303d14da8a97481eed0
#
_entry.id   b5133b9d74ee4303d14da8a97481eed0
#
_cell.length_a   1.000
_cell.length_b   1.000
_cell.length_c   1.000
_cell.angle_alpha   90.00
_cell.angle_beta   90.00
_cell.angle_gamma   90.00
#
_symmetry.space_group_name_H-M   'P 1'
#
loop_
_entity.id
_entity.type
_entity.pdbx_description
1 polymer ?
#
loop_
_entity_poly.entity_id
_entity_poly.type
_entity_poly.pdbx_seq_one_letter_code
_entity_poly.pdbx_strand_id
1 'polypeptide(L)'
;NKYNQNLDKNHANFVPLTPLSFLERAKDIYPGYVGIVYEDRSYTWSEIYKRCIKFASALEKIGIGEGDTVSVMACNTPELFEAHYSVPMTGGILNTINIRLDAKTVSYILDHSEAKVLIVDRQFHAVVNKALETVKNKPLIIDIQDNFADQSLLKKIGEKEYEKFLNTGDENFQWIRPKDEWQAISLSYTSGTTG
;
A
#
# COMPACT_ATOMS: atom_id res chain seq x y z
N ASN A 1 -7.88 34.21 -26.41
CA ASN A 1 -9.31 33.97 -26.27
C ASN A 1 -9.78 34.60 -24.96
N LYS A 2 -10.84 35.46 -25.02
CA LYS A 2 -11.36 36.18 -23.82
C LYS A 2 -11.85 35.25 -22.71
N TYR A 3 -12.17 34.00 -23.03
CA TYR A 3 -12.62 33.00 -22.05
C TYR A 3 -11.47 32.27 -21.33
N ASN A 4 -10.19 32.51 -21.71
CA ASN A 4 -9.01 31.88 -21.09
C ASN A 4 -8.15 32.92 -20.35
N GLN A 5 -8.73 34.03 -19.94
CA GLN A 5 -8.07 35.08 -19.17
C GLN A 5 -8.40 34.92 -17.67
N ASN A 6 -7.42 35.09 -16.80
CA ASN A 6 -7.57 35.02 -15.35
C ASN A 6 -8.13 33.66 -14.84
N LEU A 7 -7.73 32.56 -15.49
CA LEU A 7 -8.12 31.19 -15.12
C LEU A 7 -6.92 30.38 -14.57
N ASP A 8 -5.95 31.03 -13.99
CA ASP A 8 -4.80 30.38 -13.38
C ASP A 8 -5.24 29.44 -12.25
N LYS A 9 -4.65 28.26 -12.20
CA LYS A 9 -4.91 27.26 -11.16
C LYS A 9 -4.48 27.80 -9.80
N ASN A 10 -5.37 27.72 -8.82
CA ASN A 10 -5.11 28.08 -7.43
C ASN A 10 -5.90 27.16 -6.48
N HIS A 11 -5.64 27.25 -5.19
CA HIS A 11 -6.26 26.36 -4.18
C HIS A 11 -7.80 26.47 -4.11
N ALA A 12 -8.40 27.53 -4.65
CA ALA A 12 -9.86 27.71 -4.63
C ALA A 12 -10.55 27.07 -5.83
N ASN A 13 -9.83 26.84 -6.94
CA ASN A 13 -10.43 26.38 -8.21
C ASN A 13 -9.81 25.09 -8.77
N PHE A 14 -8.77 24.55 -8.15
CA PHE A 14 -8.07 23.38 -8.64
C PHE A 14 -7.54 22.49 -7.52
N VAL A 15 -7.79 21.19 -7.62
CA VAL A 15 -7.17 20.12 -6.84
C VAL A 15 -6.80 18.98 -7.79
N PRO A 16 -5.56 18.46 -7.75
CA PRO A 16 -5.19 17.29 -8.54
C PRO A 16 -6.09 16.08 -8.23
N LEU A 17 -6.52 15.37 -9.24
CA LEU A 17 -7.28 14.12 -9.05
C LEU A 17 -6.39 13.05 -8.44
N THR A 18 -6.93 12.36 -7.45
CA THR A 18 -6.26 11.23 -6.81
C THR A 18 -7.28 10.23 -6.27
N PRO A 19 -7.05 8.91 -6.37
CA PRO A 19 -7.90 7.90 -5.73
C PRO A 19 -8.05 8.10 -4.21
N LEU A 20 -7.07 8.72 -3.55
CA LEU A 20 -7.10 8.98 -2.10
C LEU A 20 -8.29 9.82 -1.66
N SER A 21 -8.71 10.77 -2.50
CA SER A 21 -9.88 11.62 -2.24
C SER A 21 -11.19 10.85 -2.16
N PHE A 22 -11.30 9.68 -2.81
CA PHE A 22 -12.49 8.84 -2.71
C PHE A 22 -12.63 8.20 -1.34
N LEU A 23 -11.52 7.76 -0.73
CA LEU A 23 -11.53 7.23 0.64
C LEU A 23 -11.88 8.32 1.65
N GLU A 24 -11.28 9.51 1.51
CA GLU A 24 -11.61 10.69 2.35
C GLU A 24 -13.09 11.04 2.24
N ARG A 25 -13.63 11.11 1.02
CA ARG A 25 -15.05 11.36 0.77
C ARG A 25 -15.95 10.27 1.36
N ALA A 26 -15.59 8.99 1.21
CA ALA A 26 -16.37 7.88 1.77
C ALA A 26 -16.46 7.98 3.30
N LYS A 27 -15.34 8.29 3.97
CA LYS A 27 -15.29 8.54 5.40
C LYS A 27 -16.14 9.76 5.82
N ASP A 28 -16.13 10.85 5.04
CA ASP A 28 -16.86 12.07 5.41
C ASP A 28 -18.38 11.93 5.20
N ILE A 29 -18.82 11.23 4.14
CA ILE A 29 -20.23 11.13 3.79
C ILE A 29 -20.89 9.88 4.40
N TYR A 30 -20.15 8.77 4.48
CA TYR A 30 -20.67 7.47 4.90
C TYR A 30 -19.85 6.84 6.04
N PRO A 31 -19.48 7.57 7.10
CA PRO A 31 -18.53 7.11 8.12
C PRO A 31 -18.91 5.77 8.76
N GLY A 32 -20.19 5.55 9.01
CA GLY A 32 -20.73 4.35 9.68
C GLY A 32 -21.10 3.19 8.73
N TYR A 33 -21.03 3.38 7.41
CA TYR A 33 -21.32 2.29 6.47
C TYR A 33 -20.13 1.33 6.38
N VAL A 34 -20.44 0.02 6.30
CA VAL A 34 -19.43 -1.02 6.10
C VAL A 34 -18.84 -0.89 4.69
N GLY A 35 -17.52 -0.71 4.62
CA GLY A 35 -16.76 -0.60 3.38
C GLY A 35 -15.98 -1.86 3.02
N ILE A 36 -15.59 -2.66 4.02
CA ILE A 36 -14.89 -3.94 3.83
C ILE A 36 -15.58 -5.00 4.67
N VAL A 37 -15.81 -6.17 4.04
CA VAL A 37 -16.17 -7.41 4.72
C VAL A 37 -15.15 -8.47 4.31
N TYR A 38 -14.50 -9.09 5.28
CA TYR A 38 -13.55 -10.18 5.07
C TYR A 38 -13.74 -11.23 6.16
N GLU A 39 -14.30 -12.37 5.78
CA GLU A 39 -14.69 -13.43 6.69
C GLU A 39 -15.61 -12.90 7.82
N ASP A 40 -15.22 -12.99 9.09
CA ASP A 40 -15.94 -12.45 10.23
C ASP A 40 -15.57 -11.01 10.61
N ARG A 41 -14.59 -10.40 9.89
CA ARG A 41 -14.16 -9.01 10.08
C ARG A 41 -14.95 -8.07 9.16
N SER A 42 -15.45 -6.99 9.71
CA SER A 42 -16.04 -5.90 8.95
C SER A 42 -15.48 -4.55 9.42
N TYR A 43 -15.27 -3.64 8.49
CA TYR A 43 -14.74 -2.31 8.77
C TYR A 43 -15.62 -1.26 8.12
N THR A 44 -15.99 -0.24 8.88
CA THR A 44 -16.67 0.96 8.38
C THR A 44 -15.68 1.85 7.62
N TRP A 45 -16.20 2.77 6.79
CA TRP A 45 -15.33 3.73 6.08
C TRP A 45 -14.50 4.60 7.03
N SER A 46 -15.03 4.94 8.20
CA SER A 46 -14.28 5.66 9.23
C SER A 46 -13.11 4.85 9.77
N GLU A 47 -13.33 3.57 10.06
CA GLU A 47 -12.28 2.67 10.54
C GLU A 47 -11.21 2.42 9.46
N ILE A 48 -11.62 2.17 8.21
CA ILE A 48 -10.71 1.99 7.08
C ILE A 48 -9.82 3.22 6.92
N TYR A 49 -10.42 4.42 6.90
CA TYR A 49 -9.66 5.66 6.77
C TYR A 49 -8.65 5.82 7.91
N LYS A 50 -9.07 5.62 9.15
CA LYS A 50 -8.20 5.71 10.33
C LYS A 50 -7.03 4.71 10.26
N ARG A 51 -7.27 3.48 9.82
CA ARG A 51 -6.25 2.46 9.64
C ARG A 51 -5.26 2.86 8.55
N CYS A 52 -5.74 3.35 7.40
CA CYS A 52 -4.89 3.84 6.33
C CYS A 52 -3.99 5.01 6.77
N ILE A 53 -4.53 5.98 7.49
CA ILE A 53 -3.77 7.12 8.06
C ILE A 53 -2.68 6.62 9.02
N LYS A 54 -3.01 5.72 9.95
CA LYS A 54 -2.04 5.16 10.88
C LYS A 54 -0.93 4.41 10.16
N PHE A 55 -1.30 3.57 9.16
CA PHE A 55 -0.30 2.80 8.43
C PHE A 55 0.61 3.72 7.58
N ALA A 56 0.06 4.76 6.95
CA ALA A 56 0.83 5.78 6.26
C ALA A 56 1.81 6.49 7.20
N SER A 57 1.34 6.91 8.39
CA SER A 57 2.21 7.48 9.42
C SER A 57 3.32 6.52 9.87
N ALA A 58 3.01 5.23 10.05
CA ALA A 58 4.01 4.22 10.41
C ALA A 58 5.08 4.04 9.32
N LEU A 59 4.67 4.08 8.04
CA LEU A 59 5.58 4.03 6.90
C LEU A 59 6.47 5.28 6.83
N GLU A 60 5.89 6.46 7.02
CA GLU A 60 6.63 7.73 7.02
C GLU A 60 7.68 7.76 8.14
N LYS A 61 7.36 7.28 9.35
CA LYS A 61 8.30 7.19 10.47
C LYS A 61 9.53 6.30 10.20
N ILE A 62 9.44 5.36 9.27
CA ILE A 62 10.60 4.55 8.82
C ILE A 62 11.25 5.10 7.55
N GLY A 63 10.88 6.31 7.11
CA GLY A 63 11.50 7.03 6.02
C GLY A 63 10.92 6.71 4.63
N ILE A 64 9.70 6.15 4.54
CA ILE A 64 9.00 6.01 3.26
C ILE A 64 8.36 7.34 2.89
N GLY A 65 8.64 7.82 1.68
CA GLY A 65 8.18 9.09 1.14
C GLY A 65 8.04 9.11 -0.37
N GLU A 66 8.05 10.32 -0.95
CA GLU A 66 7.85 10.55 -2.39
C GLU A 66 8.85 9.73 -3.23
N GLY A 67 8.31 8.90 -4.13
CA GLY A 67 9.10 8.08 -5.05
C GLY A 67 9.60 6.74 -4.48
N ASP A 68 9.40 6.47 -3.20
CA ASP A 68 9.82 5.21 -2.59
C ASP A 68 8.83 4.08 -2.90
N THR A 69 9.33 2.90 -3.22
CA THR A 69 8.49 1.74 -3.52
C THR A 69 8.26 0.89 -2.29
N VAL A 70 6.96 0.59 -2.04
CA VAL A 70 6.50 -0.42 -1.09
C VAL A 70 5.86 -1.55 -1.87
N SER A 71 6.45 -2.74 -1.81
CA SER A 71 5.90 -3.95 -2.44
C SER A 71 4.95 -4.67 -1.50
N VAL A 72 3.90 -5.28 -2.06
CA VAL A 72 2.93 -6.09 -1.31
C VAL A 72 2.71 -7.41 -2.03
N MET A 73 2.85 -8.54 -1.31
CA MET A 73 2.50 -9.87 -1.79
C MET A 73 1.51 -10.51 -0.81
N ALA A 74 0.23 -10.35 -1.09
CA ALA A 74 -0.87 -10.80 -0.23
C ALA A 74 -2.09 -11.23 -1.03
N CYS A 75 -2.95 -12.05 -0.43
CA CYS A 75 -4.30 -12.29 -0.92
C CYS A 75 -5.16 -11.03 -0.79
N ASN A 76 -6.39 -11.07 -1.31
CA ASN A 76 -7.35 -9.97 -1.22
C ASN A 76 -7.87 -9.82 0.22
N THR A 77 -7.01 -9.35 1.10
CA THR A 77 -7.29 -9.09 2.52
C THR A 77 -7.49 -7.61 2.77
N PRO A 78 -8.03 -7.19 3.92
CA PRO A 78 -8.14 -5.78 4.30
C PRO A 78 -6.79 -5.06 4.26
N GLU A 79 -5.70 -5.72 4.63
CA GLU A 79 -4.35 -5.18 4.67
C GLU A 79 -3.85 -4.80 3.25
N LEU A 80 -4.16 -5.62 2.24
CA LEU A 80 -3.87 -5.28 0.84
C LEU A 80 -4.70 -4.08 0.38
N PHE A 81 -5.99 -4.04 0.74
CA PHE A 81 -6.84 -2.87 0.42
C PHE A 81 -6.29 -1.60 1.07
N GLU A 82 -5.92 -1.65 2.33
CA GLU A 82 -5.35 -0.52 3.06
C GLU A 82 -4.05 -0.02 2.43
N ALA A 83 -3.20 -0.94 1.93
CA ALA A 83 -1.95 -0.57 1.26
C ALA A 83 -2.16 0.28 0.00
N HIS A 84 -3.28 0.10 -0.73
CA HIS A 84 -3.61 0.91 -1.91
C HIS A 84 -3.84 2.40 -1.59
N TYR A 85 -4.15 2.70 -0.35
CA TYR A 85 -4.33 4.08 0.11
C TYR A 85 -3.14 4.56 0.96
N SER A 86 -2.72 3.75 1.93
CA SER A 86 -1.69 4.16 2.89
C SER A 86 -0.32 4.41 2.25
N VAL A 87 0.08 3.62 1.25
CA VAL A 87 1.36 3.84 0.56
C VAL A 87 1.33 5.16 -0.23
N PRO A 88 0.36 5.43 -1.12
CA PRO A 88 0.30 6.72 -1.79
C PRO A 88 0.06 7.92 -0.86
N MET A 89 -0.52 7.73 0.32
CA MET A 89 -0.65 8.78 1.34
C MET A 89 0.70 9.30 1.85
N THR A 90 1.78 8.52 1.73
CA THR A 90 3.15 8.97 2.02
C THR A 90 3.83 9.65 0.83
N GLY A 91 3.19 9.66 -0.36
CA GLY A 91 3.84 9.98 -1.63
C GLY A 91 4.59 8.78 -2.25
N GLY A 92 4.55 7.62 -1.60
CA GLY A 92 5.19 6.39 -2.07
C GLY A 92 4.44 5.71 -3.22
N ILE A 93 5.09 4.72 -3.80
CA ILE A 93 4.62 3.95 -4.96
C ILE A 93 4.29 2.53 -4.51
N LEU A 94 3.03 2.13 -4.65
CA LEU A 94 2.61 0.76 -4.36
C LEU A 94 2.98 -0.18 -5.50
N ASN A 95 3.69 -1.26 -5.20
CA ASN A 95 3.93 -2.38 -6.12
C ASN A 95 3.23 -3.64 -5.62
N THR A 96 2.16 -4.07 -6.27
CA THR A 96 1.47 -5.32 -5.94
C THR A 96 2.08 -6.49 -6.72
N ILE A 97 2.62 -7.47 -5.99
CA ILE A 97 3.26 -8.67 -6.56
C ILE A 97 2.21 -9.78 -6.68
N ASN A 98 2.10 -10.37 -7.88
CA ASN A 98 1.21 -11.50 -8.10
C ASN A 98 1.65 -12.70 -7.24
N ILE A 99 0.73 -13.23 -6.45
CA ILE A 99 0.96 -14.33 -5.50
C ILE A 99 1.29 -15.68 -6.15
N ARG A 100 1.15 -15.81 -7.48
CA ARG A 100 1.44 -17.04 -8.25
C ARG A 100 2.84 -17.07 -8.85
N LEU A 101 3.63 -16.01 -8.63
CA LEU A 101 4.98 -15.91 -9.19
C LEU A 101 5.96 -16.81 -8.43
N ASP A 102 6.98 -17.27 -9.14
CA ASP A 102 8.10 -18.00 -8.55
C ASP A 102 9.11 -17.07 -7.85
N ALA A 103 9.99 -17.66 -7.06
CA ALA A 103 10.97 -16.91 -6.25
C ALA A 103 11.94 -16.06 -7.10
N LYS A 104 12.32 -16.53 -8.29
CA LYS A 104 13.23 -15.80 -9.20
C LYS A 104 12.55 -14.53 -9.71
N THR A 105 11.29 -14.62 -10.10
CA THR A 105 10.51 -13.47 -10.58
C THR A 105 10.22 -12.50 -9.45
N VAL A 106 9.89 -12.98 -8.24
CA VAL A 106 9.71 -12.12 -7.06
C VAL A 106 11.00 -11.38 -6.74
N SER A 107 12.15 -12.06 -6.73
CA SER A 107 13.47 -11.44 -6.50
C SER A 107 13.75 -10.35 -7.53
N TYR A 108 13.51 -10.62 -8.82
CA TYR A 108 13.66 -9.62 -9.88
C TYR A 108 12.79 -8.39 -9.65
N ILE A 109 11.51 -8.58 -9.31
CA ILE A 109 10.57 -7.48 -9.06
C ILE A 109 11.05 -6.62 -7.89
N LEU A 110 11.48 -7.23 -6.79
CA LEU A 110 11.97 -6.51 -5.61
C LEU A 110 13.22 -5.66 -5.93
N ASP A 111 14.17 -6.21 -6.69
CA ASP A 111 15.37 -5.48 -7.11
C ASP A 111 15.05 -4.38 -8.13
N HIS A 112 14.22 -4.69 -9.15
CA HIS A 112 13.90 -3.76 -10.23
C HIS A 112 13.02 -2.59 -9.75
N SER A 113 12.13 -2.84 -8.81
CA SER A 113 11.29 -1.81 -8.20
C SER A 113 12.01 -1.02 -7.09
N GLU A 114 13.23 -1.42 -6.72
CA GLU A 114 13.98 -0.85 -5.59
C GLU A 114 13.14 -0.82 -4.30
N ALA A 115 12.39 -1.90 -4.04
CA ALA A 115 11.45 -1.97 -2.93
C ALA A 115 12.15 -1.77 -1.58
N LYS A 116 11.78 -0.73 -0.84
CA LYS A 116 12.29 -0.46 0.51
C LYS A 116 11.57 -1.28 1.59
N VAL A 117 10.30 -1.60 1.33
CA VAL A 117 9.45 -2.40 2.22
C VAL A 117 8.77 -3.48 1.41
N LEU A 118 8.67 -4.68 1.98
CA LEU A 118 7.80 -5.76 1.49
C LEU A 118 6.78 -6.11 2.56
N ILE A 119 5.52 -5.84 2.30
CA ILE A 119 4.40 -6.32 3.09
C ILE A 119 4.00 -7.68 2.52
N VAL A 120 3.98 -8.73 3.34
CA VAL A 120 3.79 -10.10 2.85
C VAL A 120 2.90 -10.93 3.76
N ASP A 121 1.96 -11.64 3.15
CA ASP A 121 1.19 -12.65 3.87
C ASP A 121 2.07 -13.88 4.13
N ARG A 122 2.06 -14.35 5.37
CA ARG A 122 2.88 -15.47 5.86
C ARG A 122 2.68 -16.77 5.09
N GLN A 123 1.55 -16.97 4.45
CA GLN A 123 1.33 -18.15 3.60
C GLN A 123 2.30 -18.24 2.42
N PHE A 124 2.89 -17.11 1.99
CA PHE A 124 3.89 -17.06 0.91
C PHE A 124 5.33 -17.15 1.41
N HIS A 125 5.56 -17.51 2.67
CA HIS A 125 6.90 -17.59 3.29
C HIS A 125 7.90 -18.40 2.46
N ALA A 126 7.51 -19.51 1.89
CA ALA A 126 8.42 -20.40 1.16
C ALA A 126 9.00 -19.73 -0.09
N VAL A 127 8.15 -19.09 -0.89
CA VAL A 127 8.55 -18.37 -2.11
C VAL A 127 9.34 -17.12 -1.78
N VAL A 128 8.91 -16.37 -0.78
CA VAL A 128 9.53 -15.09 -0.39
C VAL A 128 10.90 -15.33 0.23
N ASN A 129 11.06 -16.29 1.15
CA ASN A 129 12.37 -16.60 1.74
C ASN A 129 13.39 -16.98 0.66
N LYS A 130 12.97 -17.82 -0.30
CA LYS A 130 13.84 -18.20 -1.42
C LYS A 130 14.16 -17.00 -2.34
N ALA A 131 13.23 -16.08 -2.57
CA ALA A 131 13.49 -14.86 -3.32
C ALA A 131 14.53 -13.97 -2.59
N LEU A 132 14.39 -13.81 -1.28
CA LEU A 132 15.29 -12.99 -0.44
C LEU A 132 16.73 -13.51 -0.38
N GLU A 133 17.00 -14.76 -0.77
CA GLU A 133 18.37 -15.27 -0.87
C GLU A 133 19.16 -14.58 -2.01
N THR A 134 18.48 -14.09 -3.05
CA THR A 134 19.10 -13.55 -4.26
C THR A 134 18.87 -12.05 -4.46
N VAL A 135 17.98 -11.43 -3.67
CA VAL A 135 17.73 -9.98 -3.67
C VAL A 135 18.97 -9.23 -3.21
N LYS A 136 19.39 -8.21 -3.97
CA LYS A 136 20.59 -7.39 -3.70
C LYS A 136 20.38 -6.47 -2.50
N ASN A 137 19.27 -5.74 -2.50
CA ASN A 137 18.91 -4.81 -1.43
C ASN A 137 17.65 -5.34 -0.73
N LYS A 138 17.85 -6.00 0.42
CA LYS A 138 16.74 -6.62 1.15
C LYS A 138 15.80 -5.54 1.70
N PRO A 139 14.50 -5.57 1.35
CA PRO A 139 13.52 -4.67 1.92
C PRO A 139 13.28 -4.98 3.40
N LEU A 140 12.76 -4.00 4.15
CA LEU A 140 12.16 -4.26 5.45
C LEU A 140 10.91 -5.13 5.25
N ILE A 141 10.80 -6.23 6.00
CA ILE A 141 9.67 -7.15 5.89
C ILE A 141 8.63 -6.84 6.96
N ILE A 142 7.36 -6.71 6.52
CA ILE A 142 6.19 -6.58 7.40
C ILE A 142 5.25 -7.73 7.10
N ASP A 143 5.05 -8.61 8.09
CA ASP A 143 4.23 -9.81 7.96
C ASP A 143 2.74 -9.50 8.12
N ILE A 144 1.90 -9.99 7.23
CA ILE A 144 0.47 -10.16 7.45
C ILE A 144 0.25 -11.56 8.03
N GLN A 145 -0.44 -11.63 9.15
CA GLN A 145 -0.94 -12.88 9.72
C GLN A 145 -2.43 -13.01 9.47
N ASP A 146 -2.80 -13.69 8.39
CA ASP A 146 -4.20 -13.96 8.11
C ASP A 146 -4.67 -15.18 8.92
N ASN A 147 -5.55 -14.95 9.89
CA ASN A 147 -6.08 -16.00 10.76
C ASN A 147 -7.07 -16.93 10.04
N PHE A 148 -7.53 -16.57 8.83
CA PHE A 148 -8.45 -17.38 8.01
C PHE A 148 -7.71 -18.23 6.96
N ALA A 149 -6.43 -17.96 6.73
CA ALA A 149 -5.59 -18.81 5.89
C ALA A 149 -5.27 -20.15 6.57
N ASP A 150 -4.81 -21.13 5.80
CA ASP A 150 -4.35 -22.41 6.35
C ASP A 150 -3.20 -22.19 7.33
N GLN A 151 -3.47 -22.39 8.61
CA GLN A 151 -2.52 -22.14 9.69
C GLN A 151 -1.23 -22.96 9.58
N SER A 152 -1.27 -24.13 8.89
CA SER A 152 -0.09 -24.96 8.64
C SER A 152 0.92 -24.30 7.71
N LEU A 153 0.47 -23.35 6.87
CA LEU A 153 1.28 -22.59 5.93
C LEU A 153 1.86 -21.31 6.51
N LEU A 154 1.37 -20.86 7.68
CA LEU A 154 1.76 -19.58 8.23
C LEU A 154 3.11 -19.65 8.96
N LYS A 155 4.16 -19.12 8.32
CA LYS A 155 5.46 -18.98 8.97
C LYS A 155 5.92 -17.53 8.92
N LYS A 156 6.40 -17.05 10.06
CA LYS A 156 6.99 -15.71 10.18
C LYS A 156 8.14 -15.54 9.20
N ILE A 157 8.17 -14.39 8.50
CA ILE A 157 9.22 -14.03 7.53
C ILE A 157 10.03 -12.84 8.07
N GLY A 158 9.38 -11.76 8.45
CA GLY A 158 9.97 -10.54 8.94
C GLY A 158 9.95 -10.41 10.46
N GLU A 159 10.53 -9.32 10.96
CA GLU A 159 10.51 -9.00 12.40
C GLU A 159 9.25 -8.23 12.82
N LYS A 160 8.64 -7.50 11.88
CA LYS A 160 7.46 -6.68 12.14
C LYS A 160 6.20 -7.41 11.69
N GLU A 161 5.16 -7.30 12.50
CA GLU A 161 3.82 -7.80 12.19
C GLU A 161 2.91 -6.61 11.86
N TYR A 162 2.01 -6.76 10.88
CA TYR A 162 1.24 -5.68 10.28
C TYR A 162 0.45 -4.85 11.31
N GLU A 163 -0.35 -5.49 12.16
CA GLU A 163 -1.17 -4.78 13.15
C GLU A 163 -0.32 -4.05 14.20
N LYS A 164 0.78 -4.67 14.64
CA LYS A 164 1.72 -4.04 15.56
C LYS A 164 2.41 -2.85 14.91
N PHE A 165 2.81 -2.98 13.63
CA PHE A 165 3.44 -1.90 12.89
C PHE A 165 2.47 -0.76 12.65
N LEU A 166 1.22 -1.03 12.20
CA LEU A 166 0.15 -0.06 12.04
C LEU A 166 -0.08 0.73 13.35
N ASN A 167 -0.07 0.06 14.49
CA ASN A 167 -0.29 0.70 15.79
C ASN A 167 0.86 1.61 16.26
N THR A 168 1.99 1.65 15.57
CA THR A 168 3.04 2.67 15.80
C THR A 168 2.75 4.00 15.14
N GLY A 169 1.78 4.03 14.23
CA GLY A 169 1.39 5.24 13.49
C GLY A 169 0.51 6.19 14.29
N ASP A 170 0.50 7.44 13.86
CA ASP A 170 -0.34 8.51 14.41
C ASP A 170 -1.65 8.59 13.63
N GLU A 171 -2.78 8.58 14.34
CA GLU A 171 -4.11 8.71 13.73
C GLU A 171 -4.43 10.14 13.23
N ASN A 172 -3.64 11.13 13.62
CA ASN A 172 -3.75 12.51 13.18
C ASN A 172 -2.77 12.86 12.06
N PHE A 173 -2.08 11.88 11.48
CA PHE A 173 -1.14 12.10 10.40
C PHE A 173 -1.83 12.79 9.21
N GLN A 174 -1.19 13.85 8.72
CA GLN A 174 -1.66 14.59 7.55
C GLN A 174 -0.98 14.00 6.31
N TRP A 175 -1.74 13.25 5.51
CA TRP A 175 -1.20 12.62 4.32
C TRP A 175 -0.85 13.64 3.22
N ILE A 176 0.13 13.27 2.40
CA ILE A 176 0.66 14.13 1.34
C ILE A 176 -0.28 14.09 0.13
N ARG A 177 -0.83 15.24 -0.25
CA ARG A 177 -1.59 15.36 -1.50
C ARG A 177 -0.63 15.40 -2.69
N PRO A 178 -0.97 14.75 -3.81
CA PRO A 178 -0.15 14.84 -5.01
C PRO A 178 -0.09 16.29 -5.50
N LYS A 179 1.07 16.69 -5.99
CA LYS A 179 1.28 18.01 -6.63
C LYS A 179 0.75 18.02 -8.05
N ASP A 180 0.77 16.86 -8.70
CA ASP A 180 0.35 16.66 -10.09
C ASP A 180 -0.30 15.28 -10.24
N GLU A 181 -1.28 15.17 -11.13
CA GLU A 181 -1.97 13.91 -11.47
C GLU A 181 -1.04 12.89 -12.17
N TRP A 182 0.08 13.34 -12.72
CA TRP A 182 1.12 12.48 -13.30
C TRP A 182 2.07 11.86 -12.27
N GLN A 183 1.97 12.25 -11.01
CA GLN A 183 2.77 11.64 -9.96
C GLN A 183 2.42 10.15 -9.84
N ALA A 184 3.45 9.29 -9.95
CA ALA A 184 3.26 7.84 -9.83
C ALA A 184 2.78 7.46 -8.41
N ILE A 185 1.75 6.62 -8.35
CA ILE A 185 1.20 6.06 -7.10
C ILE A 185 1.23 4.53 -7.09
N SER A 186 1.46 3.92 -8.26
CA SER A 186 1.53 2.46 -8.38
C SER A 186 2.50 2.03 -9.48
N LEU A 187 3.13 0.87 -9.27
CA LEU A 187 3.98 0.17 -10.22
C LEU A 187 3.43 -1.24 -10.41
N SER A 188 3.03 -1.58 -11.62
CA SER A 188 2.45 -2.88 -11.94
C SER A 188 3.30 -3.65 -12.94
N TYR A 189 3.54 -4.94 -12.66
CA TYR A 189 4.21 -5.85 -13.58
C TYR A 189 3.17 -6.69 -14.31
N THR A 190 3.21 -6.65 -15.64
CA THR A 190 2.31 -7.41 -16.51
C THR A 190 3.00 -8.65 -17.07
N SER A 191 2.23 -9.69 -17.39
CA SER A 191 2.77 -10.90 -18.04
C SER A 191 3.00 -10.63 -19.53
N GLY A 192 4.25 -10.37 -19.92
CA GLY A 192 4.77 -10.67 -21.25
C GLY A 192 4.18 -9.95 -22.47
N THR A 193 3.51 -8.81 -22.33
CA THR A 193 3.04 -8.04 -23.51
C THR A 193 4.09 -7.11 -24.10
N THR A 194 5.19 -6.87 -23.41
CA THR A 194 6.25 -5.96 -23.84
C THR A 194 7.65 -6.57 -23.72
N GLY A 195 7.74 -7.86 -23.80
CA GLY A 195 8.99 -8.62 -24.00
C GLY A 195 9.84 -8.83 -22.82
#